data_ef39c3aa00cf08af830f75efc496dfd7
#
_entry.id   ef39c3aa00cf08af830f75efc496dfd7
#
_cell.length_a   1.000
_cell.length_b   1.000
_cell.length_c   1.000
_cell.angle_alpha   90.00
_cell.angle_beta   90.00
_cell.angle_gamma   90.00
#
_symmetry.space_group_name_H-M   'P 1'
#
loop_
_entity.id
_entity.type
_entity.pdbx_description
1 polymer ?
#
loop_
_entity_poly.entity_id
_entity_poly.type
_entity_poly.pdbx_seq_one_letter_code
_entity_poly.pdbx_strand_id
1 'polypeptide(L)'
;LIQTSPPDENGFMTFGVSVDIVKAAAENARIVIAEVNDQMPRVLGDTLIHVNEVDALVPVSRPLPEYRMPEPDDRIRRIARHLADLIEDGSTVQIGIGRIPQAVVEHLTQKRNLGIHTEMFTDSIMGLIQSGAVTCTQKTINRGKVVATFCMGTRELYEFVDGNPFLEFYPTEYVNDPYVIAQHMDMVSINVALEIDLTGQVCADSLGHKFYSGFGGQVDFTRGAARAKNGKPIIAMPSTAKSDTISRIVPLLSPGAGVTITRADVYYVVTEYGVAYLHGKSVQERALALINIAHPKFRPDLLKEAKRFRYVREEQEEIVASEFFAQEGLEHRATLHDGTEILFRPIKPTDDRALRDMLYSLSPESIYYRFFQPLKQFSFAYRQKLVNVNFR
;
A
#
# COMPACT_ATOMS: atom_id res chain seq x y z
N LEU A 1 -30.23 -9.23 -9.93
CA LEU A 1 -30.43 -7.91 -10.54
C LEU A 1 -29.07 -7.34 -10.92
N ILE A 2 -28.95 -6.83 -12.15
CA ILE A 2 -27.75 -6.15 -12.67
C ILE A 2 -28.15 -4.78 -13.23
N GLN A 3 -27.18 -3.88 -13.42
CA GLN A 3 -27.37 -2.65 -14.17
C GLN A 3 -26.39 -2.63 -15.34
N THR A 4 -26.83 -2.20 -16.50
CA THR A 4 -26.08 -2.23 -17.76
C THR A 4 -26.22 -0.94 -18.53
N SER A 5 -25.31 -0.70 -19.51
CA SER A 5 -25.52 0.27 -20.58
C SER A 5 -26.64 -0.19 -21.51
N PRO A 6 -27.19 0.68 -22.40
CA PRO A 6 -28.03 0.25 -23.53
C PRO A 6 -27.28 -0.76 -24.41
N PRO A 7 -28.03 -1.69 -25.07
CA PRO A 7 -27.44 -2.59 -26.04
C PRO A 7 -26.97 -1.82 -27.29
N ASP A 8 -25.85 -2.28 -27.85
CA ASP A 8 -25.40 -1.80 -29.16
C ASP A 8 -26.19 -2.45 -30.32
N GLU A 9 -25.82 -2.14 -31.56
CA GLU A 9 -26.43 -2.67 -32.77
C GLU A 9 -26.37 -4.22 -32.88
N ASN A 10 -25.44 -4.84 -32.17
CA ASN A 10 -25.28 -6.29 -32.12
C ASN A 10 -25.95 -6.92 -30.89
N GLY A 11 -26.63 -6.14 -30.04
CA GLY A 11 -27.31 -6.62 -28.84
C GLY A 11 -26.40 -6.75 -27.59
N PHE A 12 -25.18 -6.25 -27.62
CA PHE A 12 -24.28 -6.30 -26.47
C PHE A 12 -24.43 -5.06 -25.57
N MET A 13 -24.62 -5.30 -24.28
CA MET A 13 -24.57 -4.35 -23.17
C MET A 13 -23.28 -4.49 -22.40
N THR A 14 -22.85 -3.46 -21.67
CA THR A 14 -21.74 -3.60 -20.71
C THR A 14 -22.27 -3.49 -19.29
N PHE A 15 -21.58 -4.14 -18.34
CA PHE A 15 -21.86 -3.97 -16.90
C PHE A 15 -21.52 -2.55 -16.39
N GLY A 16 -20.92 -1.71 -17.24
CA GLY A 16 -20.62 -0.32 -16.91
C GLY A 16 -19.62 -0.19 -15.76
N VAL A 17 -19.96 0.65 -14.79
CA VAL A 17 -19.06 1.03 -13.70
C VAL A 17 -18.70 -0.10 -12.73
N SER A 18 -19.36 -1.25 -12.78
CA SER A 18 -19.17 -2.37 -11.82
C SER A 18 -19.23 -3.70 -12.56
N VAL A 19 -18.09 -4.21 -12.96
CA VAL A 19 -17.91 -5.54 -13.57
C VAL A 19 -17.69 -6.58 -12.47
N ASP A 20 -16.73 -6.33 -11.62
CA ASP A 20 -16.34 -7.01 -10.38
C ASP A 20 -16.86 -8.45 -10.24
N ILE A 21 -17.76 -8.72 -9.30
CA ILE A 21 -18.47 -9.99 -9.11
C ILE A 21 -19.79 -10.06 -9.90
N VAL A 22 -20.22 -8.95 -10.52
CA VAL A 22 -21.53 -8.83 -11.19
C VAL A 22 -21.58 -9.75 -12.39
N LYS A 23 -20.49 -9.84 -13.16
CA LYS A 23 -20.42 -10.74 -14.33
C LYS A 23 -20.59 -12.19 -13.91
N ALA A 24 -19.81 -12.69 -12.96
CA ALA A 24 -19.92 -14.06 -12.46
C ALA A 24 -21.31 -14.33 -11.86
N ALA A 25 -21.89 -13.36 -11.16
CA ALA A 25 -23.24 -13.47 -10.62
C ALA A 25 -24.31 -13.59 -11.71
N ALA A 26 -24.17 -12.83 -12.81
CA ALA A 26 -25.08 -12.91 -13.95
C ALA A 26 -24.98 -14.27 -14.67
N GLU A 27 -23.76 -14.73 -14.94
CA GLU A 27 -23.49 -16.02 -15.60
C GLU A 27 -24.00 -17.24 -14.82
N ASN A 28 -24.07 -17.16 -13.49
CA ASN A 28 -24.51 -18.25 -12.63
C ASN A 28 -25.95 -18.09 -12.09
N ALA A 29 -26.63 -17.01 -12.41
CA ALA A 29 -27.98 -16.76 -11.93
C ALA A 29 -29.00 -17.56 -12.77
N ARG A 30 -30.04 -18.09 -12.10
CA ARG A 30 -31.16 -18.75 -12.79
C ARG A 30 -32.03 -17.74 -13.54
N ILE A 31 -32.13 -16.52 -13.06
CA ILE A 31 -32.94 -15.43 -13.66
C ILE A 31 -32.07 -14.17 -13.57
N VAL A 32 -31.88 -13.52 -14.69
CA VAL A 32 -31.14 -12.26 -14.80
C VAL A 32 -32.11 -11.14 -15.23
N ILE A 33 -32.21 -10.12 -14.40
CA ILE A 33 -33.01 -8.90 -14.71
C ILE A 33 -32.03 -7.72 -14.78
N ALA A 34 -31.99 -7.05 -15.93
CA ALA A 34 -31.10 -5.92 -16.14
C ALA A 34 -31.86 -4.59 -16.12
N GLU A 35 -31.51 -3.67 -15.28
CA GLU A 35 -31.79 -2.25 -15.43
C GLU A 35 -30.88 -1.69 -16.52
N VAL A 36 -31.48 -1.36 -17.67
CA VAL A 36 -30.77 -0.75 -18.81
C VAL A 36 -30.77 0.76 -18.62
N ASN A 37 -29.67 1.32 -18.14
CA ASN A 37 -29.58 2.74 -17.85
C ASN A 37 -28.82 3.46 -18.98
N ASP A 38 -29.46 4.42 -19.61
CA ASP A 38 -28.87 5.23 -20.69
C ASP A 38 -27.76 6.17 -20.23
N GLN A 39 -27.59 6.35 -18.89
CA GLN A 39 -26.49 7.09 -18.29
C GLN A 39 -25.36 6.21 -17.80
N MET A 40 -25.43 4.88 -18.01
CA MET A 40 -24.36 3.96 -17.70
C MET A 40 -23.28 4.03 -18.79
N PRO A 41 -22.00 4.34 -18.44
CA PRO A 41 -20.93 4.40 -19.43
C PRO A 41 -20.69 3.02 -20.06
N ARG A 42 -20.32 3.03 -21.32
CA ARG A 42 -19.88 1.85 -22.04
C ARG A 42 -18.41 1.62 -21.78
N VAL A 43 -18.07 0.67 -20.91
CA VAL A 43 -16.69 0.32 -20.58
C VAL A 43 -16.18 -0.81 -21.45
N LEU A 44 -14.86 -0.85 -21.67
CA LEU A 44 -14.18 -1.82 -22.52
C LEU A 44 -13.47 -2.88 -21.66
N GLY A 45 -13.10 -4.01 -22.27
CA GLY A 45 -12.50 -5.15 -21.61
C GLY A 45 -13.43 -6.36 -21.59
N ASP A 46 -13.36 -7.18 -20.55
CA ASP A 46 -14.25 -8.34 -20.37
C ASP A 46 -15.52 -7.95 -19.59
N THR A 47 -16.39 -7.16 -20.24
CA THR A 47 -17.47 -6.41 -19.60
C THR A 47 -18.84 -6.67 -20.22
N LEU A 48 -18.93 -7.52 -21.25
CA LEU A 48 -20.12 -7.62 -22.08
C LEU A 48 -21.08 -8.72 -21.59
N ILE A 49 -22.38 -8.44 -21.76
CA ILE A 49 -23.48 -9.39 -21.69
C ILE A 49 -24.41 -9.15 -22.87
N HIS A 50 -24.87 -10.21 -23.54
CA HIS A 50 -25.78 -10.11 -24.65
C HIS A 50 -27.24 -10.10 -24.18
N VAL A 51 -28.12 -9.39 -24.87
CA VAL A 51 -29.56 -9.31 -24.52
C VAL A 51 -30.25 -10.67 -24.40
N ASN A 52 -29.79 -11.69 -25.15
CA ASN A 52 -30.31 -13.06 -25.08
C ASN A 52 -29.89 -13.82 -23.77
N GLU A 53 -29.01 -13.28 -23.01
CA GLU A 53 -28.58 -13.85 -21.72
C GLU A 53 -29.32 -13.23 -20.53
N VAL A 54 -30.29 -12.35 -20.81
CA VAL A 54 -31.09 -11.60 -19.83
C VAL A 54 -32.57 -11.91 -19.98
N ASP A 55 -33.20 -12.34 -18.89
CA ASP A 55 -34.62 -12.74 -18.89
C ASP A 55 -35.57 -11.53 -18.95
N ALA A 56 -35.17 -10.38 -18.41
CA ALA A 56 -35.95 -9.15 -18.45
C ALA A 56 -35.10 -7.90 -18.53
N LEU A 57 -35.46 -6.99 -19.42
CA LEU A 57 -34.82 -5.68 -19.58
C LEU A 57 -35.75 -4.60 -19.03
N VAL A 58 -35.27 -3.77 -18.13
CA VAL A 58 -36.00 -2.65 -17.51
C VAL A 58 -35.34 -1.34 -17.91
N PRO A 59 -35.84 -0.60 -18.86
CA PRO A 59 -35.27 0.69 -19.25
C PRO A 59 -35.38 1.70 -18.10
N VAL A 60 -34.28 2.37 -17.78
CA VAL A 60 -34.22 3.45 -16.81
C VAL A 60 -33.35 4.58 -17.33
N SER A 61 -33.60 5.80 -16.86
CA SER A 61 -32.76 6.97 -17.11
C SER A 61 -32.53 7.69 -15.79
N ARG A 62 -31.37 7.44 -15.18
CA ARG A 62 -31.01 8.06 -13.90
C ARG A 62 -29.50 8.23 -13.77
N PRO A 63 -29.05 9.33 -13.15
CA PRO A 63 -27.63 9.52 -12.90
C PRO A 63 -27.09 8.43 -11.98
N LEU A 64 -25.83 8.06 -12.19
CA LEU A 64 -25.10 7.18 -11.29
C LEU A 64 -24.79 7.90 -9.97
N PRO A 65 -24.74 7.18 -8.85
CA PRO A 65 -24.30 7.76 -7.59
C PRO A 65 -22.90 8.35 -7.68
N GLU A 66 -22.71 9.58 -7.21
CA GLU A 66 -21.40 10.22 -7.15
C GLU A 66 -20.80 10.07 -5.76
N TYR A 67 -19.48 9.93 -5.73
CA TYR A 67 -18.70 9.90 -4.50
C TYR A 67 -17.48 10.80 -4.61
N ARG A 68 -17.34 11.74 -3.65
CA ARG A 68 -16.18 12.63 -3.56
C ARG A 68 -15.41 12.34 -2.30
N MET A 69 -14.10 12.15 -2.45
CA MET A 69 -13.21 11.97 -1.30
C MET A 69 -13.02 13.28 -0.55
N PRO A 70 -13.01 13.25 0.80
CA PRO A 70 -12.60 14.39 1.61
C PRO A 70 -11.12 14.73 1.39
N GLU A 71 -10.79 16.02 1.44
CA GLU A 71 -9.41 16.50 1.32
C GLU A 71 -8.47 15.89 2.38
N PRO A 72 -7.24 15.51 2.00
CA PRO A 72 -6.25 15.00 2.92
C PRO A 72 -5.73 16.09 3.87
N ASP A 73 -5.57 15.76 5.14
CA ASP A 73 -4.92 16.59 6.14
C ASP A 73 -3.38 16.49 6.09
N ASP A 74 -2.66 17.33 6.83
CA ASP A 74 -1.19 17.36 6.81
C ASP A 74 -0.53 16.03 7.26
N ARG A 75 -1.18 15.28 8.14
CA ARG A 75 -0.72 13.94 8.55
C ARG A 75 -0.76 12.98 7.37
N ILE A 76 -1.87 12.98 6.65
CA ILE A 76 -2.06 12.15 5.45
C ILE A 76 -1.06 12.55 4.37
N ARG A 77 -0.80 13.85 4.17
CA ARG A 77 0.22 14.31 3.21
C ARG A 77 1.63 13.84 3.56
N ARG A 78 2.00 13.78 4.87
CA ARG A 78 3.31 13.20 5.27
C ARG A 78 3.39 11.71 4.95
N ILE A 79 2.34 10.92 5.22
CA ILE A 79 2.28 9.51 4.82
C ILE A 79 2.44 9.37 3.31
N ALA A 80 1.72 10.18 2.55
CA ALA A 80 1.74 10.17 1.08
C ALA A 80 3.14 10.44 0.50
N ARG A 81 3.90 11.37 1.09
CA ARG A 81 5.28 11.65 0.70
C ARG A 81 6.17 10.41 0.89
N HIS A 82 6.12 9.76 2.05
CA HIS A 82 6.87 8.53 2.29
C HIS A 82 6.48 7.39 1.34
N LEU A 83 5.21 7.30 0.96
CA LEU A 83 4.74 6.33 -0.02
C LEU A 83 5.29 6.62 -1.42
N ALA A 84 5.25 7.89 -1.84
CA ALA A 84 5.76 8.30 -3.16
C ALA A 84 7.26 8.01 -3.32
N ASP A 85 8.05 8.07 -2.24
CA ASP A 85 9.47 7.71 -2.24
C ASP A 85 9.72 6.21 -2.49
N LEU A 86 8.74 5.35 -2.20
CA LEU A 86 8.82 3.91 -2.46
C LEU A 86 8.41 3.52 -3.89
N ILE A 87 7.77 4.42 -4.63
CA ILE A 87 7.28 4.19 -5.99
C ILE A 87 8.30 4.72 -6.98
N GLU A 88 8.80 3.86 -7.85
CA GLU A 88 9.78 4.21 -8.88
C GLU A 88 9.09 4.49 -10.22
N ASP A 89 9.79 5.17 -11.13
CA ASP A 89 9.34 5.32 -12.52
C ASP A 89 9.13 3.93 -13.13
N GLY A 90 8.08 3.75 -13.92
CA GLY A 90 7.74 2.48 -14.54
C GLY A 90 7.01 1.49 -13.63
N SER A 91 6.88 1.75 -12.33
CA SER A 91 6.13 0.87 -11.42
C SER A 91 4.70 0.66 -11.88
N THR A 92 4.18 -0.57 -11.70
CA THR A 92 2.73 -0.84 -11.81
C THR A 92 2.11 -0.70 -10.43
N VAL A 93 1.07 0.13 -10.30
CA VAL A 93 0.53 0.54 -9.01
C VAL A 93 -0.93 0.09 -8.85
N GLN A 94 -1.24 -0.49 -7.70
CA GLN A 94 -2.59 -0.62 -7.16
C GLN A 94 -2.76 0.42 -6.06
N ILE A 95 -3.80 1.23 -6.20
CA ILE A 95 -4.13 2.29 -5.26
C ILE A 95 -5.55 2.03 -4.76
N GLY A 96 -5.70 1.81 -3.45
CA GLY A 96 -7.00 1.65 -2.81
C GLY A 96 -7.79 2.96 -2.74
N ILE A 97 -8.84 2.95 -1.94
CA ILE A 97 -9.69 4.12 -1.67
C ILE A 97 -9.31 4.79 -0.35
N GLY A 98 -9.67 6.06 -0.21
CA GLY A 98 -9.50 6.83 1.01
C GLY A 98 -8.53 8.00 0.86
N ARG A 99 -8.37 8.75 1.94
CA ARG A 99 -7.57 9.98 1.94
C ARG A 99 -6.07 9.74 1.68
N ILE A 100 -5.50 8.61 2.15
CA ILE A 100 -4.09 8.27 1.91
C ILE A 100 -3.85 8.01 0.44
N PRO A 101 -4.59 7.10 -0.25
CA PRO A 101 -4.50 6.91 -1.69
C PRO A 101 -4.64 8.20 -2.50
N GLN A 102 -5.60 9.05 -2.17
CA GLN A 102 -5.78 10.34 -2.83
C GLN A 102 -4.53 11.22 -2.71
N ALA A 103 -3.99 11.38 -1.49
CA ALA A 103 -2.81 12.21 -1.27
C ALA A 103 -1.54 11.68 -1.97
N VAL A 104 -1.41 10.37 -2.10
CA VAL A 104 -0.25 9.76 -2.81
C VAL A 104 -0.23 10.20 -4.27
N VAL A 105 -1.38 10.22 -4.93
CA VAL A 105 -1.49 10.58 -6.34
C VAL A 105 -0.95 11.99 -6.61
N GLU A 106 -1.16 12.95 -5.70
CA GLU A 106 -0.62 14.31 -5.82
C GLU A 106 0.91 14.31 -5.98
N HIS A 107 1.61 13.41 -5.27
CA HIS A 107 3.07 13.27 -5.34
C HIS A 107 3.55 12.42 -6.53
N LEU A 108 2.65 11.62 -7.14
CA LEU A 108 3.01 10.77 -8.27
C LEU A 108 2.98 11.48 -9.63
N THR A 109 2.46 12.69 -9.71
CA THR A 109 2.42 13.50 -10.95
C THR A 109 3.79 13.78 -11.56
N GLN A 110 4.86 13.70 -10.76
CA GLN A 110 6.25 13.86 -11.21
C GLN A 110 6.90 12.55 -11.68
N LYS A 111 6.25 11.41 -11.45
CA LYS A 111 6.74 10.10 -11.90
C LYS A 111 6.47 9.91 -13.38
N ARG A 112 7.16 8.93 -13.97
CA ARG A 112 7.07 8.65 -15.40
C ARG A 112 6.74 7.20 -15.67
N ASN A 113 5.95 6.97 -16.71
CA ASN A 113 5.63 5.65 -17.25
C ASN A 113 5.00 4.70 -16.24
N LEU A 114 4.24 5.21 -15.27
CA LEU A 114 3.52 4.36 -14.34
C LEU A 114 2.50 3.48 -15.07
N GLY A 115 2.30 2.29 -14.56
CA GLY A 115 1.22 1.38 -14.94
C GLY A 115 0.15 1.34 -13.84
N ILE A 116 -1.09 1.06 -14.21
CA ILE A 116 -2.20 0.85 -13.27
C ILE A 116 -2.76 -0.56 -13.47
N HIS A 117 -2.85 -1.30 -12.36
CA HIS A 117 -3.60 -2.54 -12.20
C HIS A 117 -4.20 -2.53 -10.81
N THR A 118 -5.48 -2.23 -10.71
CA THR A 118 -6.14 -1.90 -9.44
C THR A 118 -7.56 -2.45 -9.40
N GLU A 119 -8.06 -2.75 -8.23
CA GLU A 119 -9.47 -3.14 -8.06
C GLU A 119 -10.39 -1.98 -8.45
N MET A 120 -10.16 -0.81 -7.87
CA MET A 120 -11.01 0.35 -8.07
C MET A 120 -10.31 1.46 -8.84
N PHE A 121 -11.00 2.03 -9.81
CA PHE A 121 -10.62 3.22 -10.57
C PHE A 121 -11.32 4.47 -10.00
N THR A 122 -10.58 5.55 -9.77
CA THR A 122 -11.07 6.76 -9.08
C THR A 122 -10.69 8.05 -9.80
N ASP A 123 -11.31 9.18 -9.41
CA ASP A 123 -10.95 10.53 -9.90
C ASP A 123 -9.46 10.83 -9.71
N SER A 124 -8.86 10.38 -8.62
CA SER A 124 -7.42 10.57 -8.37
C SER A 124 -6.56 9.89 -9.44
N ILE A 125 -6.90 8.65 -9.81
CA ILE A 125 -6.19 7.93 -10.88
C ILE A 125 -6.45 8.58 -12.24
N MET A 126 -7.66 9.03 -12.50
CA MET A 126 -7.98 9.82 -13.70
C MET A 126 -7.08 11.06 -13.81
N GLY A 127 -6.96 11.84 -12.73
CA GLY A 127 -6.08 13.00 -12.68
C GLY A 127 -4.60 12.65 -12.93
N LEU A 128 -4.14 11.50 -12.43
CA LEU A 128 -2.78 11.02 -12.67
C LEU A 128 -2.54 10.63 -14.15
N ILE A 129 -3.55 10.05 -14.82
CA ILE A 129 -3.50 9.80 -16.26
C ILE A 129 -3.43 11.12 -17.03
N GLN A 130 -4.29 12.07 -16.69
CA GLN A 130 -4.33 13.39 -17.33
C GLN A 130 -3.05 14.20 -17.16
N SER A 131 -2.31 14.00 -16.05
CA SER A 131 -0.98 14.61 -15.83
C SER A 131 0.11 14.02 -16.74
N GLY A 132 -0.14 12.89 -17.42
CA GLY A 132 0.83 12.20 -18.27
C GLY A 132 1.78 11.25 -17.50
N ALA A 133 1.65 11.11 -16.19
CA ALA A 133 2.49 10.20 -15.39
C ALA A 133 2.21 8.71 -15.69
N VAL A 134 0.97 8.37 -16.07
CA VAL A 134 0.53 7.01 -16.39
C VAL A 134 0.50 6.78 -17.90
N THR A 135 1.34 5.89 -18.39
CA THR A 135 1.38 5.47 -19.80
C THR A 135 1.10 3.98 -19.98
N CYS A 136 1.22 3.20 -18.92
CA CYS A 136 1.14 1.74 -18.92
C CYS A 136 2.10 1.04 -19.91
N THR A 137 3.06 1.76 -20.48
CA THR A 137 3.97 1.24 -21.53
C THR A 137 5.00 0.26 -20.99
N GLN A 138 5.28 0.32 -19.67
CA GLN A 138 6.24 -0.57 -19.01
C GLN A 138 5.58 -1.73 -18.26
N LYS A 139 4.24 -1.82 -18.27
CA LYS A 139 3.56 -2.99 -17.71
C LYS A 139 4.03 -4.29 -18.37
N THR A 140 4.19 -5.35 -17.59
CA THR A 140 4.62 -6.66 -18.07
C THR A 140 3.50 -7.36 -18.85
N ILE A 141 2.27 -7.27 -18.34
CA ILE A 141 1.04 -7.74 -18.99
C ILE A 141 0.05 -6.58 -19.13
N ASN A 142 -0.97 -6.70 -19.97
CA ASN A 142 -1.92 -5.63 -20.32
C ASN A 142 -1.19 -4.31 -20.65
N ARG A 143 -0.13 -4.40 -21.44
CA ARG A 143 0.72 -3.28 -21.79
C ARG A 143 -0.06 -2.22 -22.56
N GLY A 144 0.10 -0.95 -22.17
CA GLY A 144 -0.63 0.16 -22.75
C GLY A 144 -2.09 0.29 -22.29
N LYS A 145 -2.49 -0.47 -21.24
CA LYS A 145 -3.84 -0.46 -20.68
C LYS A 145 -3.82 -0.25 -19.17
N VAL A 146 -4.67 0.62 -18.70
CA VAL A 146 -5.12 0.69 -17.31
C VAL A 146 -6.12 -0.43 -17.10
N VAL A 147 -5.94 -1.23 -16.06
CA VAL A 147 -6.84 -2.34 -15.72
C VAL A 147 -7.48 -2.11 -14.37
N ALA A 148 -8.81 -2.25 -14.31
CA ALA A 148 -9.60 -2.14 -13.10
C ALA A 148 -10.78 -3.13 -13.13
N THR A 149 -11.50 -3.29 -12.00
CA THR A 149 -12.69 -4.14 -11.95
C THR A 149 -13.97 -3.32 -11.76
N PHE A 150 -13.87 -2.15 -11.13
CA PHE A 150 -14.97 -1.18 -11.06
C PHE A 150 -14.44 0.25 -10.90
N CYS A 151 -15.32 1.24 -11.08
CA CYS A 151 -15.01 2.63 -10.81
C CYS A 151 -16.09 3.30 -9.95
N MET A 152 -15.65 4.25 -9.14
CA MET A 152 -16.53 5.08 -8.34
C MET A 152 -15.91 6.46 -8.13
N GLY A 153 -16.68 7.51 -8.43
CA GLY A 153 -16.21 8.88 -8.31
C GLY A 153 -17.27 9.88 -8.74
N THR A 154 -16.84 10.91 -9.43
CA THR A 154 -17.69 11.99 -9.93
C THR A 154 -18.30 11.63 -11.30
N ARG A 155 -19.23 12.45 -11.75
CA ARG A 155 -19.76 12.37 -13.11
C ARG A 155 -18.65 12.48 -14.16
N GLU A 156 -17.66 13.34 -13.94
CA GLU A 156 -16.51 13.50 -14.83
C GLU A 156 -15.71 12.20 -15.00
N LEU A 157 -15.58 11.42 -13.92
CA LEU A 157 -14.97 10.08 -13.98
C LEU A 157 -15.79 9.15 -14.90
N TYR A 158 -17.10 9.14 -14.75
CA TYR A 158 -17.98 8.28 -15.57
C TYR A 158 -17.97 8.68 -17.04
N GLU A 159 -17.92 9.96 -17.35
CA GLU A 159 -17.72 10.47 -18.70
C GLU A 159 -16.33 10.12 -19.27
N PHE A 160 -15.29 10.11 -18.41
CA PHE A 160 -13.93 9.75 -18.82
C PHE A 160 -13.77 8.27 -19.16
N VAL A 161 -14.49 7.37 -18.49
CA VAL A 161 -14.40 5.92 -18.74
C VAL A 161 -15.26 5.48 -19.92
N ASP A 162 -16.23 6.30 -20.36
CA ASP A 162 -17.14 5.96 -21.45
C ASP A 162 -16.39 5.82 -22.79
N GLY A 163 -16.38 4.61 -23.33
CA GLY A 163 -15.73 4.29 -24.59
C GLY A 163 -14.21 4.52 -24.64
N ASN A 164 -13.54 4.72 -23.50
CA ASN A 164 -12.14 5.07 -23.44
C ASN A 164 -11.23 3.85 -23.72
N PRO A 165 -10.53 3.81 -24.87
CA PRO A 165 -9.72 2.64 -25.24
C PRO A 165 -8.45 2.45 -24.41
N PHE A 166 -8.07 3.40 -23.56
CA PHE A 166 -6.94 3.28 -22.65
C PHE A 166 -7.29 2.47 -21.40
N LEU A 167 -8.58 2.31 -21.08
CA LEU A 167 -9.11 1.64 -19.91
C LEU A 167 -9.72 0.28 -20.30
N GLU A 168 -9.43 -0.75 -19.52
CA GLU A 168 -10.07 -2.06 -19.62
C GLU A 168 -10.54 -2.51 -18.24
N PHE A 169 -11.81 -2.91 -18.17
CA PHE A 169 -12.42 -3.47 -16.98
C PHE A 169 -12.55 -4.98 -17.11
N TYR A 170 -12.24 -5.67 -16.03
CA TYR A 170 -12.28 -7.14 -15.97
C TYR A 170 -12.97 -7.59 -14.68
N PRO A 171 -13.50 -8.82 -14.64
CA PRO A 171 -14.02 -9.43 -13.42
C PRO A 171 -12.97 -9.52 -12.32
N THR A 172 -13.42 -9.59 -11.06
CA THR A 172 -12.54 -9.68 -9.88
C THR A 172 -11.63 -10.89 -9.93
N GLU A 173 -12.08 -12.02 -10.47
CA GLU A 173 -11.29 -13.24 -10.63
C GLU A 173 -10.06 -13.07 -11.55
N TYR A 174 -10.00 -12.00 -12.35
CA TYR A 174 -8.82 -11.64 -13.11
C TYR A 174 -8.01 -10.55 -12.41
N VAL A 175 -8.66 -9.45 -12.02
CA VAL A 175 -7.97 -8.26 -11.49
C VAL A 175 -7.34 -8.54 -10.13
N ASN A 176 -8.04 -9.27 -9.27
CA ASN A 176 -7.61 -9.58 -7.90
C ASN A 176 -6.89 -10.93 -7.79
N ASP A 177 -6.66 -11.65 -8.91
CA ASP A 177 -5.89 -12.89 -8.85
C ASP A 177 -4.43 -12.62 -8.48
N PRO A 178 -3.92 -13.14 -7.35
CA PRO A 178 -2.52 -12.97 -6.96
C PRO A 178 -1.51 -13.47 -8.00
N TYR A 179 -1.87 -14.45 -8.84
CA TYR A 179 -1.00 -14.91 -9.93
C TYR A 179 -0.94 -13.94 -11.10
N VAL A 180 -2.06 -13.26 -11.42
CA VAL A 180 -2.10 -12.19 -12.43
C VAL A 180 -1.32 -10.99 -11.92
N ILE A 181 -1.57 -10.56 -10.68
CA ILE A 181 -0.88 -9.44 -10.03
C ILE A 181 0.64 -9.69 -9.98
N ALA A 182 1.07 -10.90 -9.64
CA ALA A 182 2.49 -11.27 -9.53
C ALA A 182 3.25 -11.21 -10.87
N GLN A 183 2.57 -11.20 -12.01
CA GLN A 183 3.20 -11.07 -13.32
C GLN A 183 3.67 -9.64 -13.63
N HIS A 184 3.19 -8.64 -12.88
CA HIS A 184 3.67 -7.26 -13.03
C HIS A 184 5.00 -7.09 -12.32
N MET A 185 6.08 -6.83 -13.07
CA MET A 185 7.34 -6.36 -12.48
C MET A 185 7.10 -5.02 -11.78
N ASP A 186 7.86 -4.77 -10.70
CA ASP A 186 7.80 -3.53 -9.92
C ASP A 186 6.37 -3.18 -9.46
N MET A 187 5.60 -4.22 -9.11
CA MET A 187 4.23 -4.07 -8.60
C MET A 187 4.24 -3.44 -7.21
N VAL A 188 3.57 -2.32 -7.06
CA VAL A 188 3.38 -1.64 -5.77
C VAL A 188 1.90 -1.70 -5.40
N SER A 189 1.58 -2.36 -4.30
CA SER A 189 0.22 -2.37 -3.75
C SER A 189 0.16 -1.51 -2.48
N ILE A 190 -0.79 -0.57 -2.43
CA ILE A 190 -0.97 0.35 -1.31
C ILE A 190 -2.32 0.09 -0.67
N ASN A 191 -2.30 -0.46 0.53
CA ASN A 191 -3.49 -0.79 1.30
C ASN A 191 -3.45 -0.13 2.68
N VAL A 192 -4.61 0.04 3.29
CA VAL A 192 -4.74 0.69 4.60
C VAL A 192 -5.08 -0.33 5.69
N ALA A 193 -4.77 0.00 6.95
CA ALA A 193 -5.06 -0.84 8.10
C ALA A 193 -5.74 -0.07 9.22
N LEU A 194 -6.44 -0.79 10.11
CA LEU A 194 -6.98 -0.26 11.35
C LEU A 194 -5.95 -0.34 12.47
N GLU A 195 -5.25 -1.48 12.59
CA GLU A 195 -4.17 -1.67 13.55
C GLU A 195 -3.13 -2.69 13.05
N ILE A 196 -1.91 -2.61 13.57
CA ILE A 196 -0.82 -3.57 13.36
C ILE A 196 -0.14 -3.90 14.68
N ASP A 197 0.13 -5.18 14.93
CA ASP A 197 0.87 -5.59 16.12
C ASP A 197 2.40 -5.55 15.93
N LEU A 198 3.15 -5.63 17.04
CA LEU A 198 4.63 -5.55 17.02
C LEU A 198 5.31 -6.70 16.26
N THR A 199 4.58 -7.75 15.90
CA THR A 199 5.10 -8.83 15.06
C THR A 199 4.82 -8.62 13.58
N GLY A 200 3.98 -7.64 13.24
CA GLY A 200 3.59 -7.28 11.88
C GLY A 200 2.30 -7.92 11.39
N GLN A 201 1.45 -8.45 12.27
CA GLN A 201 0.09 -8.87 11.91
C GLN A 201 -0.79 -7.64 11.74
N VAL A 202 -1.58 -7.60 10.68
CA VAL A 202 -2.43 -6.46 10.31
C VAL A 202 -3.91 -6.83 10.45
N CYS A 203 -4.68 -5.97 11.09
CA CYS A 203 -6.12 -5.97 11.02
C CYS A 203 -6.63 -4.75 10.24
N ALA A 204 -7.48 -4.99 9.23
CA ALA A 204 -8.02 -3.95 8.37
C ALA A 204 -9.55 -3.90 8.33
N ASP A 205 -10.24 -4.92 8.82
CA ASP A 205 -11.67 -5.16 8.64
C ASP A 205 -12.48 -5.14 9.94
N SER A 206 -11.83 -5.17 11.11
CA SER A 206 -12.53 -5.23 12.39
C SER A 206 -11.89 -4.38 13.50
N LEU A 207 -12.70 -3.99 14.48
CA LEU A 207 -12.29 -3.35 15.73
C LEU A 207 -12.61 -4.33 16.88
N GLY A 208 -11.62 -5.13 17.29
CA GLY A 208 -11.85 -6.30 18.10
C GLY A 208 -12.76 -7.28 17.36
N HIS A 209 -13.78 -7.80 18.04
CA HIS A 209 -14.77 -8.72 17.46
C HIS A 209 -15.82 -8.03 16.54
N LYS A 210 -15.80 -6.72 16.45
CA LYS A 210 -16.80 -5.96 15.68
C LYS A 210 -16.30 -5.71 14.28
N PHE A 211 -16.92 -6.29 13.27
CA PHE A 211 -16.64 -6.01 11.88
C PHE A 211 -16.94 -4.55 11.54
N TYR A 212 -16.00 -3.92 10.86
CA TYR A 212 -16.07 -2.54 10.36
C TYR A 212 -16.38 -2.52 8.86
N SER A 213 -15.78 -3.44 8.12
CA SER A 213 -15.94 -3.58 6.67
C SER A 213 -15.61 -5.01 6.24
N GLY A 214 -15.74 -5.32 4.94
CA GLY A 214 -14.98 -6.41 4.32
C GLY A 214 -13.51 -6.00 4.13
N PHE A 215 -12.66 -6.94 3.78
CA PHE A 215 -11.24 -6.67 3.48
C PHE A 215 -10.98 -6.42 1.99
N GLY A 216 -11.98 -6.68 1.11
CA GLY A 216 -11.85 -6.50 -0.35
C GLY A 216 -10.66 -7.25 -0.94
N GLY A 217 -10.01 -6.69 -1.94
CA GLY A 217 -8.82 -7.26 -2.60
C GLY A 217 -7.50 -7.07 -1.87
N GLN A 218 -7.49 -6.53 -0.64
CA GLN A 218 -6.26 -6.22 0.08
C GLN A 218 -5.32 -7.42 0.22
N VAL A 219 -5.86 -8.60 0.54
CA VAL A 219 -5.08 -9.84 0.70
C VAL A 219 -4.46 -10.26 -0.63
N ASP A 220 -5.23 -10.19 -1.70
CA ASP A 220 -4.84 -10.61 -3.03
C ASP A 220 -3.73 -9.73 -3.59
N PHE A 221 -3.91 -8.42 -3.54
CA PHE A 221 -2.90 -7.45 -3.98
C PHE A 221 -1.63 -7.50 -3.14
N THR A 222 -1.75 -7.66 -1.82
CA THR A 222 -0.58 -7.82 -0.93
C THR A 222 0.22 -9.07 -1.31
N ARG A 223 -0.44 -10.21 -1.50
CA ARG A 223 0.21 -11.48 -1.88
C ARG A 223 0.76 -11.46 -3.29
N GLY A 224 0.02 -10.88 -4.23
CA GLY A 224 0.47 -10.71 -5.61
C GLY A 224 1.72 -9.83 -5.69
N ALA A 225 1.71 -8.66 -5.05
CA ALA A 225 2.86 -7.77 -5.01
C ALA A 225 4.07 -8.41 -4.28
N ALA A 226 3.85 -9.18 -3.19
CA ALA A 226 4.93 -9.88 -2.50
C ALA A 226 5.63 -10.93 -3.37
N ARG A 227 4.96 -11.49 -4.36
CA ARG A 227 5.49 -12.47 -5.31
C ARG A 227 6.02 -11.86 -6.60
N ALA A 228 5.61 -10.65 -6.92
CA ALA A 228 6.08 -9.93 -8.08
C ALA A 228 7.58 -9.64 -8.00
N LYS A 229 8.28 -9.69 -9.12
CA LYS A 229 9.69 -9.29 -9.17
C LYS A 229 9.81 -7.81 -8.78
N ASN A 230 10.63 -7.51 -7.76
CA ASN A 230 10.80 -6.20 -7.13
C ASN A 230 9.48 -5.63 -6.53
N GLY A 231 8.51 -6.47 -6.25
CA GLY A 231 7.22 -6.02 -5.75
C GLY A 231 7.30 -5.44 -4.34
N LYS A 232 6.43 -4.46 -4.08
CA LYS A 232 6.39 -3.72 -2.81
C LYS A 232 4.95 -3.71 -2.26
N PRO A 233 4.56 -4.73 -1.47
CA PRO A 233 3.32 -4.66 -0.72
C PRO A 233 3.47 -3.70 0.46
N ILE A 234 2.62 -2.69 0.52
CA ILE A 234 2.70 -1.58 1.48
C ILE A 234 1.39 -1.49 2.26
N ILE A 235 1.52 -1.41 3.57
CA ILE A 235 0.43 -1.07 4.49
C ILE A 235 0.66 0.34 5.00
N ALA A 236 -0.29 1.23 4.76
CA ALA A 236 -0.20 2.63 5.16
C ALA A 236 -1.32 3.01 6.13
N MET A 237 -0.99 3.70 7.20
CA MET A 237 -1.98 4.15 8.17
C MET A 237 -1.46 5.32 9.00
N PRO A 238 -2.32 6.22 9.50
CA PRO A 238 -1.93 7.10 10.59
C PRO A 238 -1.47 6.29 11.80
N SER A 239 -0.43 6.74 12.49
CA SER A 239 0.08 6.04 13.69
C SER A 239 -0.91 6.01 14.86
N THR A 240 -1.91 6.90 14.83
CA THR A 240 -2.91 7.07 15.90
C THR A 240 -4.33 7.23 15.34
N ALA A 241 -5.30 7.06 16.23
CA ALA A 241 -6.72 7.35 16.02
C ALA A 241 -7.27 8.26 17.12
N LYS A 242 -8.51 8.74 16.95
CA LYS A 242 -9.27 9.54 17.92
C LYS A 242 -8.45 10.71 18.49
N SER A 243 -7.97 11.60 17.61
CA SER A 243 -7.18 12.77 18.01
C SER A 243 -5.99 12.41 18.90
N ASP A 244 -5.19 11.46 18.45
CA ASP A 244 -3.95 10.98 19.08
C ASP A 244 -4.11 10.32 20.47
N THR A 245 -5.32 9.86 20.80
CA THR A 245 -5.56 9.17 22.08
C THR A 245 -5.33 7.67 22.01
N ILE A 246 -5.33 7.07 20.82
CA ILE A 246 -5.19 5.61 20.62
C ILE A 246 -4.07 5.36 19.59
N SER A 247 -3.10 4.51 19.94
CA SER A 247 -2.10 4.01 18.99
C SER A 247 -2.73 2.98 18.06
N ARG A 248 -2.37 3.01 16.76
CA ARG A 248 -2.71 1.97 15.79
C ARG A 248 -1.60 0.93 15.62
N ILE A 249 -0.41 1.23 16.13
CA ILE A 249 0.65 0.24 16.34
C ILE A 249 0.46 -0.26 17.77
N VAL A 250 0.17 -1.55 17.92
CA VAL A 250 -0.24 -2.14 19.20
C VAL A 250 0.66 -3.31 19.59
N PRO A 251 0.79 -3.63 20.89
CA PRO A 251 1.60 -4.79 21.31
C PRO A 251 1.10 -6.12 20.74
N LEU A 252 -0.21 -6.32 20.77
CA LEU A 252 -0.99 -7.42 20.18
C LEU A 252 -2.24 -6.83 19.56
N LEU A 253 -2.75 -7.43 18.49
CA LEU A 253 -4.06 -7.04 17.94
C LEU A 253 -5.14 -7.07 19.01
N SER A 254 -6.12 -6.21 18.89
CA SER A 254 -7.27 -6.14 19.81
C SER A 254 -7.94 -7.50 19.94
N PRO A 255 -8.36 -7.93 21.15
CA PRO A 255 -9.01 -9.23 21.34
C PRO A 255 -10.21 -9.42 20.41
N GLY A 256 -10.19 -10.52 19.64
CA GLY A 256 -11.22 -10.83 18.65
C GLY A 256 -11.05 -10.16 17.29
N ALA A 257 -10.01 -9.34 17.09
CA ALA A 257 -9.70 -8.78 15.78
C ALA A 257 -9.23 -9.86 14.81
N GLY A 258 -9.66 -9.75 13.55
CA GLY A 258 -9.19 -10.60 12.47
C GLY A 258 -7.74 -10.28 12.07
N VAL A 259 -6.98 -11.29 11.68
CA VAL A 259 -5.68 -11.09 11.01
C VAL A 259 -5.94 -11.03 9.51
N THR A 260 -6.16 -9.82 9.00
CA THR A 260 -6.42 -9.61 7.57
C THR A 260 -5.18 -9.94 6.74
N ILE A 261 -4.01 -9.42 7.14
CA ILE A 261 -2.72 -9.75 6.52
C ILE A 261 -1.81 -10.40 7.55
N THR A 262 -1.29 -11.58 7.20
CA THR A 262 -0.37 -12.30 8.07
C THR A 262 0.98 -11.59 8.14
N ARG A 263 1.73 -11.80 9.23
CA ARG A 263 3.09 -11.25 9.38
C ARG A 263 4.06 -11.68 8.28
N ALA A 264 3.76 -12.76 7.57
CA ALA A 264 4.59 -13.27 6.49
C ALA A 264 4.48 -12.42 5.20
N ASP A 265 3.30 -11.80 4.98
CA ASP A 265 2.98 -11.08 3.75
C ASP A 265 3.23 -9.56 3.87
N VAL A 266 3.49 -9.03 5.08
CA VAL A 266 3.73 -7.60 5.31
C VAL A 266 5.20 -7.25 5.09
N TYR A 267 5.49 -6.42 4.06
CA TYR A 267 6.86 -5.96 3.77
C TYR A 267 7.11 -4.54 4.24
N TYR A 268 6.28 -3.59 3.85
CA TYR A 268 6.43 -2.20 4.22
C TYR A 268 5.23 -1.73 5.05
N VAL A 269 5.51 -0.99 6.10
CA VAL A 269 4.50 -0.27 6.89
C VAL A 269 4.88 1.21 6.90
N VAL A 270 3.93 2.08 6.58
CA VAL A 270 4.16 3.51 6.45
C VAL A 270 3.21 4.28 7.37
N THR A 271 3.77 5.19 8.16
CA THR A 271 3.04 6.17 8.95
C THR A 271 3.57 7.57 8.66
N GLU A 272 3.01 8.58 9.29
CA GLU A 272 3.51 9.96 9.24
C GLU A 272 4.92 10.14 9.86
N TYR A 273 5.43 9.11 10.55
CA TYR A 273 6.76 9.10 11.18
C TYR A 273 7.81 8.31 10.39
N GLY A 274 7.46 7.76 9.24
CA GLY A 274 8.40 7.10 8.34
C GLY A 274 7.96 5.72 7.86
N VAL A 275 8.94 4.94 7.43
CA VAL A 275 8.77 3.63 6.78
C VAL A 275 9.45 2.55 7.64
N ALA A 276 8.73 1.46 7.93
CA ALA A 276 9.29 0.23 8.50
C ALA A 276 9.30 -0.86 7.43
N TYR A 277 10.47 -1.46 7.19
CA TYR A 277 10.61 -2.64 6.33
C TYR A 277 10.70 -3.89 7.20
N LEU A 278 9.77 -4.84 7.01
CA LEU A 278 9.60 -6.01 7.88
C LEU A 278 9.99 -7.33 7.23
N HIS A 279 10.12 -7.40 5.91
CA HIS A 279 10.41 -8.65 5.22
C HIS A 279 11.82 -9.16 5.56
N GLY A 280 11.95 -10.46 5.86
CA GLY A 280 13.22 -11.08 6.25
C GLY A 280 13.75 -10.66 7.61
N LYS A 281 12.96 -9.93 8.42
CA LYS A 281 13.35 -9.43 9.75
C LYS A 281 12.90 -10.38 10.85
N SER A 282 13.73 -10.49 11.90
CA SER A 282 13.37 -11.16 13.14
C SER A 282 12.26 -10.42 13.89
N VAL A 283 11.59 -11.08 14.84
CA VAL A 283 10.53 -10.44 15.66
C VAL A 283 11.07 -9.20 16.39
N GLN A 284 12.31 -9.26 16.89
CA GLN A 284 12.98 -8.11 17.52
C GLN A 284 13.12 -6.94 16.55
N GLU A 285 13.64 -7.17 15.35
CA GLU A 285 13.83 -6.12 14.34
C GLU A 285 12.48 -5.54 13.88
N ARG A 286 11.44 -6.39 13.74
CA ARG A 286 10.07 -5.96 13.41
C ARG A 286 9.49 -5.04 14.49
N ALA A 287 9.57 -5.47 15.74
CA ALA A 287 9.07 -4.70 16.87
C ALA A 287 9.75 -3.32 16.94
N LEU A 288 11.07 -3.27 16.84
CA LEU A 288 11.81 -2.01 16.87
C LEU A 288 11.50 -1.12 15.67
N ALA A 289 11.37 -1.69 14.46
CA ALA A 289 11.00 -0.92 13.27
C ALA A 289 9.61 -0.30 13.41
N LEU A 290 8.63 -1.05 13.91
CA LEU A 290 7.26 -0.57 14.12
C LEU A 290 7.18 0.46 15.25
N ILE A 291 7.89 0.25 16.37
CA ILE A 291 7.97 1.23 17.45
C ILE A 291 8.57 2.56 16.94
N ASN A 292 9.58 2.49 16.07
CA ASN A 292 10.22 3.69 15.51
C ASN A 292 9.27 4.55 14.68
N ILE A 293 8.30 3.96 13.97
CA ILE A 293 7.30 4.67 13.18
C ILE A 293 5.97 4.90 13.94
N ALA A 294 5.89 4.49 15.21
CA ALA A 294 4.75 4.81 16.06
C ALA A 294 4.79 6.28 16.50
N HIS A 295 3.65 6.83 16.90
CA HIS A 295 3.60 8.16 17.49
C HIS A 295 4.49 8.22 18.74
N PRO A 296 5.36 9.24 18.89
CA PRO A 296 6.34 9.33 19.97
C PRO A 296 5.78 9.08 21.38
N LYS A 297 4.59 9.59 21.65
CA LYS A 297 3.87 9.42 22.92
C LYS A 297 3.72 7.96 23.35
N PHE A 298 3.58 7.03 22.40
CA PHE A 298 3.30 5.63 22.69
C PHE A 298 4.54 4.72 22.63
N ARG A 299 5.68 5.23 22.15
CA ARG A 299 6.90 4.42 21.99
C ARG A 299 7.39 3.80 23.29
N PRO A 300 7.45 4.53 24.43
CA PRO A 300 7.89 3.95 25.72
C PRO A 300 7.00 2.78 26.15
N ASP A 301 5.69 2.93 26.06
CA ASP A 301 4.73 1.87 26.44
C ASP A 301 4.84 0.66 25.51
N LEU A 302 4.96 0.88 24.20
CA LEU A 302 5.17 -0.19 23.21
C LEU A 302 6.47 -0.95 23.48
N LEU A 303 7.55 -0.25 23.83
CA LEU A 303 8.83 -0.89 24.17
C LEU A 303 8.72 -1.70 25.47
N LYS A 304 8.04 -1.16 26.49
CA LYS A 304 7.78 -1.88 27.74
C LYS A 304 7.01 -3.19 27.50
N GLU A 305 5.99 -3.16 26.67
CA GLU A 305 5.22 -4.36 26.30
C GLU A 305 6.06 -5.34 25.45
N ALA A 306 6.88 -4.83 24.54
CA ALA A 306 7.79 -5.66 23.74
C ALA A 306 8.81 -6.40 24.63
N LYS A 307 9.31 -5.76 25.69
CA LYS A 307 10.16 -6.40 26.72
C LYS A 307 9.37 -7.46 27.49
N ARG A 308 8.17 -7.14 27.95
CA ARG A 308 7.29 -8.07 28.66
C ARG A 308 7.00 -9.34 27.87
N PHE A 309 6.82 -9.21 26.55
CA PHE A 309 6.63 -10.35 25.64
C PHE A 309 7.92 -11.02 25.21
N ARG A 310 9.10 -10.51 25.65
CA ARG A 310 10.42 -10.98 25.23
C ARG A 310 10.67 -10.89 23.72
N TYR A 311 9.98 -9.97 23.06
CA TYR A 311 10.24 -9.66 21.64
C TYR A 311 11.53 -8.89 21.48
N VAL A 312 11.90 -8.07 22.47
CA VAL A 312 13.17 -7.36 22.57
C VAL A 312 13.85 -7.69 23.89
N ARG A 313 15.15 -7.45 23.97
CA ARG A 313 15.94 -7.68 25.19
C ARG A 313 15.64 -6.64 26.26
N GLU A 314 15.82 -6.99 27.53
CA GLU A 314 15.61 -6.08 28.66
C GLU A 314 16.50 -4.83 28.58
N GLU A 315 17.74 -4.98 28.05
CA GLU A 315 18.70 -3.90 27.91
C GLU A 315 18.42 -2.97 26.73
N GLN A 316 17.36 -3.23 25.94
CA GLN A 316 16.99 -2.37 24.84
C GLN A 316 16.64 -0.97 25.36
N GLU A 317 17.42 0.02 24.94
CA GLU A 317 17.19 1.42 25.28
C GLU A 317 15.96 1.95 24.52
N GLU A 318 15.36 3.01 25.06
CA GLU A 318 14.24 3.69 24.40
C GLU A 318 14.66 4.19 23.02
N ILE A 319 13.77 4.05 22.06
CA ILE A 319 13.93 4.62 20.74
C ILE A 319 13.64 6.11 20.89
N VAL A 320 14.70 6.89 21.08
CA VAL A 320 14.59 8.34 21.07
C VAL A 320 14.20 8.74 19.65
N ALA A 321 12.98 9.25 19.50
CA ALA A 321 12.62 9.93 18.27
C ALA A 321 13.51 11.15 18.16
N SER A 322 14.57 11.08 17.37
CA SER A 322 15.17 12.32 16.93
C SER A 322 14.13 12.98 16.02
N GLU A 323 13.74 14.22 16.36
CA GLU A 323 13.06 15.13 15.42
C GLU A 323 13.86 15.28 14.12
N PHE A 324 15.08 14.79 14.15
CA PHE A 324 16.06 14.74 13.08
C PHE A 324 15.69 13.77 11.93
N PHE A 325 14.94 12.69 12.19
CA PHE A 325 14.44 11.83 11.10
C PHE A 325 13.31 12.49 10.30
N ALA A 326 12.73 13.56 10.84
CA ALA A 326 11.78 14.42 10.14
C ALA A 326 12.45 15.63 9.46
N GLN A 327 13.76 15.84 9.64
CA GLN A 327 14.46 16.93 8.96
C GLN A 327 14.81 16.53 7.54
N GLU A 328 14.10 17.15 6.62
CA GLU A 328 14.45 17.19 5.20
C GLU A 328 15.92 17.62 5.06
N GLY A 329 16.72 16.85 4.34
CA GLY A 329 18.08 17.22 3.98
C GLY A 329 19.24 16.43 4.60
N LEU A 330 18.98 15.44 5.48
CA LEU A 330 20.05 14.59 6.02
C LEU A 330 20.31 13.31 5.25
N GLU A 331 19.42 12.94 4.36
CA GLU A 331 19.65 11.86 3.42
C GLU A 331 20.27 12.44 2.15
N HIS A 332 21.45 11.95 1.80
CA HIS A 332 22.15 12.34 0.59
C HIS A 332 22.49 11.11 -0.25
N ARG A 333 22.10 11.14 -1.52
CA ARG A 333 22.49 10.11 -2.49
C ARG A 333 23.69 10.58 -3.29
N ALA A 334 24.65 9.70 -3.47
CA ALA A 334 25.81 9.94 -4.33
C ALA A 334 26.04 8.71 -5.20
N THR A 335 26.58 8.93 -6.39
CA THR A 335 26.97 7.87 -7.30
C THR A 335 28.49 7.80 -7.34
N LEU A 336 29.05 6.63 -7.10
CA LEU A 336 30.49 6.37 -7.21
C LEU A 336 30.91 6.34 -8.69
N HIS A 337 32.24 6.39 -8.92
CA HIS A 337 32.81 6.36 -10.28
C HIS A 337 32.47 5.07 -11.07
N ASP A 338 32.15 3.99 -10.38
CA ASP A 338 31.73 2.71 -10.97
C ASP A 338 30.23 2.60 -11.23
N GLY A 339 29.46 3.67 -10.97
CA GLY A 339 28.00 3.72 -11.12
C GLY A 339 27.22 3.23 -9.90
N THR A 340 27.88 2.82 -8.80
CA THR A 340 27.22 2.38 -7.58
C THR A 340 26.54 3.56 -6.88
N GLU A 341 25.24 3.46 -6.63
CA GLU A 341 24.51 4.45 -5.82
C GLU A 341 24.72 4.20 -4.32
N ILE A 342 25.06 5.26 -3.59
CA ILE A 342 25.23 5.25 -2.13
C ILE A 342 24.22 6.20 -1.51
N LEU A 343 23.55 5.72 -0.44
CA LEU A 343 22.71 6.52 0.41
C LEU A 343 23.43 6.84 1.73
N PHE A 344 23.71 8.11 1.95
CA PHE A 344 24.15 8.62 3.25
C PHE A 344 22.93 9.03 4.06
N ARG A 345 22.75 8.46 5.22
CA ARG A 345 21.66 8.80 6.15
C ARG A 345 22.08 8.61 7.60
N PRO A 346 21.39 9.24 8.54
CA PRO A 346 21.57 8.97 9.96
C PRO A 346 21.32 7.48 10.29
N ILE A 347 22.09 6.95 11.24
CA ILE A 347 21.91 5.60 11.74
C ILE A 347 20.58 5.48 12.50
N LYS A 348 19.91 4.35 12.35
CA LYS A 348 18.61 4.06 12.99
C LYS A 348 18.77 2.93 14.01
N PRO A 349 17.95 2.86 15.07
CA PRO A 349 17.97 1.74 16.03
C PRO A 349 17.82 0.37 15.38
N THR A 350 17.14 0.30 14.24
CA THR A 350 16.96 -0.91 13.43
C THR A 350 18.23 -1.36 12.69
N ASP A 351 19.28 -0.55 12.69
CA ASP A 351 20.55 -0.86 12.01
C ASP A 351 21.51 -1.73 12.87
N ASP A 352 21.11 -2.16 14.07
CA ASP A 352 21.98 -2.95 15.00
C ASP A 352 22.62 -4.15 14.31
N ARG A 353 21.86 -4.89 13.51
CA ARG A 353 22.37 -6.06 12.79
C ARG A 353 23.42 -5.66 11.74
N ALA A 354 23.11 -4.68 10.91
CA ALA A 354 24.02 -4.20 9.88
C ALA A 354 25.30 -3.62 10.50
N LEU A 355 25.16 -2.85 11.62
CA LEU A 355 26.28 -2.34 12.39
C LEU A 355 27.13 -3.48 12.96
N ARG A 356 26.52 -4.50 13.56
CA ARG A 356 27.21 -5.68 14.07
C ARG A 356 28.04 -6.36 12.98
N ASP A 357 27.40 -6.66 11.84
CA ASP A 357 28.04 -7.38 10.75
C ASP A 357 29.21 -6.55 10.17
N MET A 358 29.04 -5.23 10.05
CA MET A 358 30.13 -4.32 9.70
C MET A 358 31.27 -4.35 10.72
N LEU A 359 30.98 -4.22 12.02
CA LEU A 359 32.01 -4.19 13.08
C LEU A 359 32.83 -5.48 13.12
N TYR A 360 32.19 -6.64 12.92
CA TYR A 360 32.90 -7.93 12.88
C TYR A 360 33.62 -8.20 11.54
N SER A 361 33.36 -7.44 10.49
CA SER A 361 34.11 -7.50 9.23
C SER A 361 35.35 -6.62 9.21
N LEU A 362 35.52 -5.71 10.19
CA LEU A 362 36.69 -4.82 10.28
C LEU A 362 37.95 -5.58 10.73
N SER A 363 39.09 -5.17 10.16
CA SER A 363 40.39 -5.65 10.65
C SER A 363 40.68 -5.12 12.10
N PRO A 364 41.50 -5.81 12.87
CA PRO A 364 41.92 -5.31 14.20
C PRO A 364 42.52 -3.90 14.17
N GLU A 365 43.20 -3.56 13.08
CA GLU A 365 43.80 -2.25 12.85
C GLU A 365 42.71 -1.21 12.62
N SER A 366 41.73 -1.50 11.75
CA SER A 366 40.56 -0.62 11.50
C SER A 366 39.76 -0.39 12.77
N ILE A 367 39.58 -1.41 13.61
CA ILE A 367 38.90 -1.29 14.90
C ILE A 367 39.70 -0.35 15.80
N TYR A 368 41.03 -0.51 15.87
CA TYR A 368 41.88 0.35 16.69
C TYR A 368 41.78 1.82 16.22
N TYR A 369 41.92 2.09 14.95
CA TYR A 369 41.82 3.46 14.41
C TYR A 369 40.46 4.10 14.65
N ARG A 370 39.36 3.30 14.66
CA ARG A 370 38.03 3.82 14.89
C ARG A 370 37.70 4.06 16.37
N PHE A 371 38.16 3.18 17.25
CA PHE A 371 37.77 3.19 18.66
C PHE A 371 38.92 3.51 19.62
N PHE A 372 40.14 3.67 19.11
CA PHE A 372 41.39 3.89 19.87
C PHE A 372 41.65 2.86 20.96
N GLN A 373 41.10 1.65 20.78
CA GLN A 373 41.27 0.50 21.71
C GLN A 373 41.06 -0.83 20.97
N PRO A 374 41.72 -1.91 21.40
CA PRO A 374 41.56 -3.22 20.75
C PRO A 374 40.27 -3.90 21.24
N LEU A 375 39.14 -3.58 20.62
CA LEU A 375 37.87 -4.22 20.92
C LEU A 375 37.77 -5.56 20.20
N LYS A 376 37.60 -6.65 20.96
CA LYS A 376 37.42 -8.02 20.44
C LYS A 376 35.92 -8.42 20.37
N GLN A 377 35.08 -7.76 21.14
CA GLN A 377 33.66 -8.05 21.23
C GLN A 377 32.85 -6.76 21.30
N PHE A 378 31.73 -6.74 20.58
CA PHE A 378 30.77 -5.66 20.58
C PHE A 378 29.47 -6.16 21.22
N SER A 379 29.35 -5.97 22.55
CA SER A 379 28.15 -6.40 23.28
C SER A 379 26.88 -5.73 22.71
N PHE A 380 25.73 -6.34 22.94
CA PHE A 380 24.46 -5.74 22.52
C PHE A 380 24.26 -4.34 23.12
N ALA A 381 24.48 -4.19 24.43
CA ALA A 381 24.36 -2.89 25.11
C ALA A 381 25.32 -1.83 24.53
N TYR A 382 26.51 -2.22 24.11
CA TYR A 382 27.45 -1.30 23.46
C TYR A 382 26.94 -0.86 22.08
N ARG A 383 26.44 -1.80 21.25
CA ARG A 383 25.90 -1.47 19.94
C ARG A 383 24.66 -0.60 20.04
N GLN A 384 23.80 -0.84 21.06
CA GLN A 384 22.63 0.00 21.30
C GLN A 384 22.99 1.48 21.52
N LYS A 385 24.12 1.77 22.20
CA LYS A 385 24.62 3.14 22.34
C LYS A 385 25.05 3.76 21.01
N LEU A 386 25.50 2.94 20.06
CA LEU A 386 25.92 3.41 18.75
C LEU A 386 24.75 3.64 17.77
N VAL A 387 23.65 2.88 17.90
CA VAL A 387 22.49 3.01 17.00
C VAL A 387 21.38 3.94 17.55
N ASN A 388 21.35 4.18 18.86
CA ASN A 388 20.42 5.10 19.51
C ASN A 388 21.09 6.47 19.76
N VAL A 389 21.63 7.08 18.70
CA VAL A 389 22.31 8.38 18.81
C VAL A 389 21.26 9.49 18.88
N ASN A 390 21.41 10.35 19.89
CA ASN A 390 20.68 11.60 19.96
C ASN A 390 21.48 12.68 19.22
N PHE A 391 21.00 13.12 18.09
CA PHE A 391 21.65 14.16 17.26
C PHE A 391 21.30 15.58 17.72
N ARG A 392 21.01 15.80 19.01
CA ARG A 392 20.82 17.15 19.59
C ARG A 392 22.14 17.87 19.79
#